data_ee80ea01e322be55c1eafacc3169651b
#
_entry.id   ee80ea01e322be55c1eafacc3169651b
#
_cell.length_a   1.000
_cell.length_b   1.000
_cell.length_c   1.000
_cell.angle_alpha   90.00
_cell.angle_beta   90.00
_cell.angle_gamma   90.00
#
_symmetry.space_group_name_H-M   'P 1'
#
loop_
_entity.id
_entity.type
_entity.pdbx_description
1 polymer ?
#
loop_
_entity_poly.entity_id
_entity_poly.type
_entity_poly.pdbx_seq_one_letter_code
_entity_poly.pdbx_strand_id
1 'polypeptide(L)'
;MLGLTVSHYRVVGKLGTGGMGIVYEADDLRLPRKVALKFLPEQMADDADAVRRFSREAATIALLSHPNICTIYDVDTHEGHQFIAMERLDGVTLKTMMAREDLELGRLLDVTRQITAALGAAHAKGVVHRDIKPGNVMVADDGHVKVLDFGLARQFRLPGTNETGLEGSTIPGRPLGTANYMAPERILQLPLDPRSDLFSLGVIVYEMATGRLPFAGASPSATVTNVLDREPDALTTLAPDRPAALEHVVMRLLAKRAADRYQSAEHLAEALGRIEVPPSTLATRLLRRLRPAR
;
A
#
# COMPACT_ATOMS: atom_id res chain seq x y z
N MET A 1 -27.64 1.90 -0.06
CA MET A 1 -27.18 1.17 1.14
C MET A 1 -27.25 1.97 2.46
N LEU A 2 -27.33 3.32 2.45
CA LEU A 2 -27.47 4.09 3.69
C LEU A 2 -28.72 3.68 4.46
N GLY A 3 -28.61 3.45 5.76
CA GLY A 3 -29.68 3.01 6.65
C GLY A 3 -30.01 1.51 6.60
N LEU A 4 -29.46 0.75 5.65
CA LEU A 4 -29.66 -0.70 5.57
C LEU A 4 -28.82 -1.42 6.62
N THR A 5 -29.29 -2.57 7.07
CA THR A 5 -28.56 -3.49 7.94
C THR A 5 -28.02 -4.63 7.09
N VAL A 6 -26.70 -4.78 7.11
CA VAL A 6 -25.93 -5.83 6.44
C VAL A 6 -25.46 -6.80 7.52
N SER A 7 -25.98 -8.02 7.56
CA SER A 7 -25.79 -8.94 8.69
C SER A 7 -26.17 -8.24 10.02
N HIS A 8 -25.22 -7.94 10.88
CA HIS A 8 -25.43 -7.19 12.11
C HIS A 8 -24.76 -5.81 12.12
N TYR A 9 -24.50 -5.25 10.94
CA TYR A 9 -23.87 -3.93 10.77
C TYR A 9 -24.86 -2.96 10.11
N ARG A 10 -25.17 -1.85 10.78
CA ARG A 10 -26.04 -0.80 10.24
C ARG A 10 -25.19 0.24 9.50
N VAL A 11 -25.36 0.35 8.19
CA VAL A 11 -24.64 1.31 7.34
C VAL A 11 -25.07 2.73 7.66
N VAL A 12 -24.11 3.58 8.07
CA VAL A 12 -24.36 4.98 8.48
C VAL A 12 -23.70 6.00 7.56
N GLY A 13 -22.73 5.60 6.74
CA GLY A 13 -22.02 6.52 5.85
C GLY A 13 -21.30 5.79 4.73
N LYS A 14 -20.80 6.56 3.74
CA LYS A 14 -19.89 6.07 2.70
C LYS A 14 -18.51 6.66 2.96
N LEU A 15 -17.50 5.80 3.14
CA LEU A 15 -16.11 6.20 3.37
C LEU A 15 -15.34 6.41 2.07
N GLY A 16 -15.61 5.61 1.04
CA GLY A 16 -14.90 5.75 -0.23
C GLY A 16 -15.36 4.78 -1.31
N THR A 17 -14.85 5.03 -2.52
CA THR A 17 -15.03 4.14 -3.68
C THR A 17 -13.68 3.99 -4.35
N GLY A 18 -13.30 2.78 -4.67
CA GLY A 18 -12.03 2.48 -5.36
C GLY A 18 -12.19 1.30 -6.32
N GLY A 19 -11.13 0.97 -7.04
CA GLY A 19 -11.12 -0.14 -8.00
C GLY A 19 -11.35 -1.53 -7.37
N MET A 20 -11.38 -1.61 -6.04
CA MET A 20 -11.63 -2.84 -5.27
C MET A 20 -12.99 -2.82 -4.55
N GLY A 21 -13.92 -1.97 -4.98
CA GLY A 21 -15.26 -1.91 -4.40
C GLY A 21 -15.56 -0.62 -3.65
N ILE A 22 -16.67 -0.64 -2.92
CA ILE A 22 -17.17 0.48 -2.13
C ILE A 22 -16.96 0.18 -0.65
N VAL A 23 -16.50 1.19 0.10
CA VAL A 23 -16.31 1.10 1.55
C VAL A 23 -17.34 1.97 2.24
N TYR A 24 -18.08 1.39 3.18
CA TYR A 24 -19.07 2.06 4.00
C TYR A 24 -18.65 2.12 5.46
N GLU A 25 -19.04 3.17 6.17
CA GLU A 25 -19.02 3.22 7.62
C GLU A 25 -20.30 2.56 8.14
N ALA A 26 -20.18 1.72 9.17
CA ALA A 26 -21.33 1.09 9.80
C ALA A 26 -21.16 1.00 11.33
N ASP A 27 -22.30 0.99 12.02
CA ASP A 27 -22.37 0.66 13.44
C ASP A 27 -22.50 -0.87 13.61
N ASP A 28 -21.65 -1.47 14.42
CA ASP A 28 -21.80 -2.86 14.84
C ASP A 28 -22.91 -2.95 15.87
N LEU A 29 -24.00 -3.66 15.56
CA LEU A 29 -25.19 -3.77 16.44
C LEU A 29 -25.00 -4.74 17.62
N ARG A 30 -23.91 -5.53 17.60
CA ARG A 30 -23.56 -6.47 18.66
C ARG A 30 -22.51 -5.91 19.63
N LEU A 31 -21.62 -5.06 19.13
CA LEU A 31 -20.54 -4.46 19.90
C LEU A 31 -20.56 -2.93 19.75
N PRO A 32 -20.26 -2.16 20.81
CA PRO A 32 -20.31 -0.70 20.77
C PRO A 32 -19.11 -0.12 20.01
N ARG A 33 -19.05 -0.34 18.68
CA ARG A 33 -17.97 0.14 17.82
C ARG A 33 -18.47 0.50 16.43
N LYS A 34 -17.70 1.33 15.74
CA LYS A 34 -17.83 1.58 14.31
C LYS A 34 -16.87 0.69 13.53
N VAL A 35 -17.30 0.27 12.36
CA VAL A 35 -16.53 -0.57 11.44
C VAL A 35 -16.54 0.02 10.03
N ALA A 36 -15.55 -0.36 9.23
CA ALA A 36 -15.57 -0.17 7.79
C ALA A 36 -16.03 -1.46 7.11
N LEU A 37 -17.09 -1.39 6.31
CA LEU A 37 -17.57 -2.50 5.49
C LEU A 37 -17.09 -2.32 4.06
N LYS A 38 -16.25 -3.21 3.59
CA LYS A 38 -15.76 -3.23 2.21
C LYS A 38 -16.46 -4.32 1.43
N PHE A 39 -17.30 -3.92 0.48
CA PHE A 39 -17.97 -4.84 -0.44
C PHE A 39 -17.07 -5.17 -1.63
N LEU A 40 -17.06 -6.43 -2.00
CA LEU A 40 -16.37 -6.90 -3.19
C LEU A 40 -17.16 -6.52 -4.45
N PRO A 41 -16.48 -6.34 -5.61
CA PRO A 41 -17.15 -6.12 -6.88
C PRO A 41 -18.10 -7.29 -7.22
N GLU A 42 -19.28 -6.96 -7.78
CA GLU A 42 -20.32 -7.93 -8.13
C GLU A 42 -19.84 -9.06 -9.07
N GLN A 43 -18.89 -8.72 -9.97
CA GLN A 43 -18.31 -9.69 -10.91
C GLN A 43 -17.61 -10.88 -10.25
N MET A 44 -17.35 -10.83 -8.94
CA MET A 44 -16.77 -11.95 -8.18
C MET A 44 -17.81 -12.82 -7.50
N ALA A 45 -19.05 -12.38 -7.39
CA ALA A 45 -20.12 -13.12 -6.72
C ALA A 45 -20.47 -14.42 -7.46
N ASP A 46 -20.28 -14.45 -8.78
CA ASP A 46 -20.65 -15.57 -9.65
C ASP A 46 -19.58 -16.69 -9.72
N ASP A 47 -18.35 -16.43 -9.22
CA ASP A 47 -17.26 -17.44 -9.19
C ASP A 47 -17.10 -18.03 -7.78
N ALA A 48 -17.75 -19.18 -7.55
CA ALA A 48 -17.70 -19.88 -6.26
C ALA A 48 -16.27 -20.27 -5.82
N ASP A 49 -15.35 -20.48 -6.76
CA ASP A 49 -13.94 -20.78 -6.44
C ASP A 49 -13.19 -19.51 -6.04
N ALA A 50 -13.47 -18.39 -6.69
CA ALA A 50 -12.93 -17.09 -6.28
C ALA A 50 -13.41 -16.71 -4.88
N VAL A 51 -14.69 -16.90 -4.59
CA VAL A 51 -15.29 -16.66 -3.27
C VAL A 51 -14.62 -17.52 -2.19
N ARG A 52 -14.44 -18.82 -2.42
CA ARG A 52 -13.77 -19.72 -1.46
C ARG A 52 -12.31 -19.34 -1.22
N ARG A 53 -11.58 -19.00 -2.28
CA ARG A 53 -10.18 -18.53 -2.16
C ARG A 53 -10.11 -17.24 -1.35
N PHE A 54 -11.00 -16.28 -1.66
CA PHE A 54 -11.10 -15.01 -0.94
C PHE A 54 -11.33 -15.23 0.56
N SER A 55 -12.34 -15.99 0.94
CA SER A 55 -12.67 -16.28 2.34
C SER A 55 -11.50 -16.94 3.07
N ARG A 56 -10.78 -17.85 2.43
CA ARG A 56 -9.59 -18.51 3.01
C ARG A 56 -8.42 -17.54 3.20
N GLU A 57 -8.14 -16.66 2.22
CA GLU A 57 -7.08 -15.67 2.35
C GLU A 57 -7.45 -14.61 3.40
N ALA A 58 -8.69 -14.12 3.38
CA ALA A 58 -9.17 -13.17 4.38
C ALA A 58 -9.10 -13.74 5.81
N ALA A 59 -9.44 -15.02 6.00
CA ALA A 59 -9.25 -15.71 7.28
C ALA A 59 -7.78 -15.76 7.72
N THR A 60 -6.85 -15.97 6.77
CA THR A 60 -5.40 -15.94 7.09
C THR A 60 -4.94 -14.54 7.49
N ILE A 61 -5.44 -13.51 6.82
CA ILE A 61 -5.13 -12.10 7.13
C ILE A 61 -5.74 -11.70 8.47
N ALA A 62 -6.95 -12.19 8.82
CA ALA A 62 -7.59 -11.93 10.09
C ALA A 62 -6.78 -12.44 11.30
N LEU A 63 -5.85 -13.40 11.10
CA LEU A 63 -4.90 -13.84 12.12
C LEU A 63 -3.72 -12.88 12.32
N LEU A 64 -3.60 -11.83 11.48
CA LEU A 64 -2.57 -10.81 11.66
C LEU A 64 -3.04 -9.80 12.72
N SER A 65 -2.43 -9.85 13.88
CA SER A 65 -2.63 -8.85 14.94
C SER A 65 -1.34 -8.04 15.08
N HIS A 66 -1.35 -6.80 14.61
CA HIS A 66 -0.22 -5.89 14.70
C HIS A 66 -0.71 -4.44 14.70
N PRO A 67 -0.12 -3.52 15.49
CA PRO A 67 -0.56 -2.14 15.55
C PRO A 67 -0.60 -1.44 14.18
N ASN A 68 0.31 -1.75 13.29
CA ASN A 68 0.41 -1.14 11.96
C ASN A 68 -0.30 -1.92 10.84
N ILE A 69 -1.14 -2.90 11.17
CA ILE A 69 -1.99 -3.64 10.21
C ILE A 69 -3.45 -3.33 10.53
N CYS A 70 -4.26 -3.05 9.50
CA CYS A 70 -5.70 -2.88 9.65
C CYS A 70 -6.32 -4.22 10.06
N THR A 71 -7.04 -4.22 11.20
CA THR A 71 -7.64 -5.43 11.73
C THR A 71 -8.89 -5.81 10.94
N ILE A 72 -8.96 -7.05 10.48
CA ILE A 72 -10.19 -7.64 9.94
C ILE A 72 -10.97 -8.25 11.11
N TYR A 73 -12.23 -7.88 11.23
CA TYR A 73 -13.13 -8.38 12.27
C TYR A 73 -14.00 -9.54 11.82
N ASP A 74 -14.43 -9.48 10.55
CA ASP A 74 -15.35 -10.48 10.00
C ASP A 74 -15.27 -10.54 8.49
N VAL A 75 -15.65 -11.68 7.91
CA VAL A 75 -15.80 -11.92 6.47
C VAL A 75 -17.08 -12.68 6.28
N ASP A 76 -18.09 -12.06 5.65
CA ASP A 76 -19.43 -12.63 5.56
C ASP A 76 -20.07 -12.31 4.19
N THR A 77 -21.25 -12.86 3.97
CA THR A 77 -22.04 -12.68 2.76
C THR A 77 -23.40 -12.08 3.11
N HIS A 78 -23.83 -11.07 2.37
CA HIS A 78 -25.15 -10.49 2.49
C HIS A 78 -25.80 -10.36 1.11
N GLU A 79 -26.96 -10.97 0.93
CA GLU A 79 -27.68 -10.99 -0.36
C GLU A 79 -26.83 -11.40 -1.56
N GLY A 80 -25.95 -12.40 -1.38
CA GLY A 80 -25.03 -12.88 -2.41
C GLY A 80 -23.75 -12.05 -2.58
N HIS A 81 -23.61 -10.91 -1.90
CA HIS A 81 -22.44 -10.06 -1.96
C HIS A 81 -21.50 -10.33 -0.79
N GLN A 82 -20.25 -10.64 -1.11
CA GLN A 82 -19.19 -10.80 -0.11
C GLN A 82 -18.77 -9.43 0.43
N PHE A 83 -18.56 -9.35 1.75
CA PHE A 83 -18.01 -8.16 2.38
C PHE A 83 -17.00 -8.52 3.48
N ILE A 84 -16.14 -7.57 3.79
CA ILE A 84 -15.22 -7.61 4.93
C ILE A 84 -15.63 -6.50 5.89
N ALA A 85 -15.81 -6.87 7.16
CA ALA A 85 -15.89 -5.90 8.25
C ALA A 85 -14.49 -5.74 8.86
N MET A 86 -14.01 -4.50 8.91
CA MET A 86 -12.66 -4.18 9.37
C MET A 86 -12.65 -2.93 10.25
N GLU A 87 -11.53 -2.72 10.89
CA GLU A 87 -11.26 -1.54 11.69
C GLU A 87 -11.56 -0.25 10.92
N ARG A 88 -12.39 0.60 11.51
CA ARG A 88 -12.65 1.94 11.01
C ARG A 88 -11.48 2.83 11.44
N LEU A 89 -10.79 3.40 10.47
CA LEU A 89 -9.60 4.22 10.69
C LEU A 89 -9.91 5.69 10.52
N ASP A 90 -9.41 6.50 11.44
CA ASP A 90 -9.37 7.96 11.32
C ASP A 90 -8.05 8.38 10.69
N GLY A 91 -8.09 9.42 9.84
CA GLY A 91 -6.90 9.92 9.16
C GLY A 91 -7.06 9.99 7.66
N VAL A 92 -5.93 10.09 6.96
CA VAL A 92 -5.87 10.19 5.49
C VAL A 92 -4.97 9.12 4.91
N THR A 93 -5.13 8.81 3.63
CA THR A 93 -4.17 7.92 2.96
C THR A 93 -2.82 8.62 2.83
N LEU A 94 -1.73 7.84 2.84
CA LEU A 94 -0.38 8.37 2.57
C LEU A 94 -0.34 9.08 1.21
N LYS A 95 -1.11 8.61 0.22
CA LYS A 95 -1.28 9.29 -1.07
C LYS A 95 -1.81 10.72 -0.90
N THR A 96 -2.85 10.88 -0.08
CA THR A 96 -3.45 12.19 0.19
C THR A 96 -2.49 13.09 0.97
N MET A 97 -1.76 12.52 1.93
CA MET A 97 -0.76 13.24 2.71
C MET A 97 0.38 13.77 1.83
N MET A 98 0.97 12.93 0.98
CA MET A 98 2.03 13.29 0.03
C MET A 98 1.59 14.35 -1.00
N ALA A 99 0.31 14.38 -1.35
CA ALA A 99 -0.23 15.40 -2.25
C ALA A 99 -0.42 16.78 -1.58
N ARG A 100 -0.46 16.82 -0.24
CA ARG A 100 -0.69 18.06 0.53
C ARG A 100 0.60 18.72 1.03
N GLU A 101 1.62 17.93 1.31
CA GLU A 101 2.84 18.41 1.97
C GLU A 101 4.08 17.59 1.59
N ASP A 102 5.22 18.27 1.56
CA ASP A 102 6.53 17.63 1.51
C ASP A 102 6.88 17.08 2.90
N LEU A 103 7.16 15.77 2.98
CA LEU A 103 7.46 15.12 4.25
C LEU A 103 8.85 15.47 4.75
N GLU A 104 8.95 15.94 5.99
CA GLU A 104 10.22 16.06 6.69
C GLU A 104 10.87 14.68 6.88
N LEU A 105 12.22 14.63 6.92
CA LEU A 105 12.97 13.38 7.02
C LEU A 105 12.51 12.51 8.21
N GLY A 106 12.31 13.12 9.38
CA GLY A 106 11.85 12.40 10.57
C GLY A 106 10.50 11.72 10.34
N ARG A 107 9.54 12.44 9.75
CA ARG A 107 8.21 11.90 9.42
C ARG A 107 8.28 10.81 8.36
N LEU A 108 9.07 11.02 7.31
CA LEU A 108 9.30 10.02 6.27
C LEU A 108 9.85 8.72 6.85
N LEU A 109 10.89 8.80 7.69
CA LEU A 109 11.49 7.63 8.33
C LEU A 109 10.52 6.94 9.30
N ASP A 110 9.73 7.71 10.05
CA ASP A 110 8.74 7.15 10.98
C ASP A 110 7.67 6.35 10.23
N VAL A 111 7.08 6.93 9.18
CA VAL A 111 6.12 6.23 8.29
C VAL A 111 6.76 4.97 7.70
N THR A 112 8.00 5.07 7.19
CA THR A 112 8.70 3.94 6.59
C THR A 112 8.94 2.82 7.58
N ARG A 113 9.36 3.14 8.82
CA ARG A 113 9.58 2.14 9.90
C ARG A 113 8.29 1.42 10.26
N GLN A 114 7.18 2.14 10.38
CA GLN A 114 5.88 1.55 10.71
C GLN A 114 5.38 0.62 9.60
N ILE A 115 5.51 0.99 8.31
CA ILE A 115 5.19 0.10 7.18
C ILE A 115 6.10 -1.13 7.20
N THR A 116 7.40 -0.94 7.46
CA THR A 116 8.37 -2.05 7.55
C THR A 116 7.98 -3.04 8.66
N ALA A 117 7.56 -2.54 9.81
CA ALA A 117 7.09 -3.39 10.93
C ALA A 117 5.83 -4.18 10.56
N ALA A 118 4.87 -3.55 9.87
CA ALA A 118 3.67 -4.22 9.37
C ALA A 118 4.01 -5.36 8.39
N LEU A 119 4.91 -5.07 7.43
CA LEU A 119 5.36 -6.07 6.46
C LEU A 119 6.09 -7.22 7.15
N GLY A 120 6.99 -6.94 8.09
CA GLY A 120 7.71 -7.98 8.86
C GLY A 120 6.76 -8.91 9.60
N ALA A 121 5.75 -8.36 10.28
CA ALA A 121 4.74 -9.14 10.99
C ALA A 121 3.91 -10.05 10.06
N ALA A 122 3.57 -9.57 8.86
CA ALA A 122 2.85 -10.36 7.86
C ALA A 122 3.75 -11.44 7.23
N HIS A 123 4.98 -11.07 6.85
CA HIS A 123 5.96 -11.99 6.25
C HIS A 123 6.32 -13.13 7.18
N ALA A 124 6.45 -12.89 8.49
CA ALA A 124 6.66 -13.94 9.50
C ALA A 124 5.52 -14.98 9.57
N LYS A 125 4.32 -14.60 9.10
CA LYS A 125 3.16 -15.50 8.97
C LYS A 125 3.00 -16.08 7.55
N GLY A 126 3.98 -15.86 6.66
CA GLY A 126 3.91 -16.30 5.26
C GLY A 126 2.96 -15.48 4.38
N VAL A 127 2.51 -14.31 4.83
CA VAL A 127 1.60 -13.44 4.09
C VAL A 127 2.41 -12.36 3.38
N VAL A 128 2.33 -12.33 2.04
CA VAL A 128 2.90 -11.27 1.18
C VAL A 128 1.77 -10.32 0.78
N HIS A 129 1.98 -9.02 0.89
CA HIS A 129 0.95 -8.01 0.62
C HIS A 129 0.60 -7.90 -0.87
N ARG A 130 1.60 -7.87 -1.73
CA ARG A 130 1.50 -7.84 -3.21
C ARG A 130 0.95 -6.56 -3.84
N ASP A 131 0.42 -5.61 -3.07
CA ASP A 131 -0.14 -4.34 -3.59
C ASP A 131 0.17 -3.16 -2.67
N ILE A 132 1.40 -3.11 -2.15
CA ILE A 132 1.89 -1.97 -1.35
C ILE A 132 1.97 -0.72 -2.25
N LYS A 133 1.23 0.31 -1.83
CA LYS A 133 1.18 1.63 -2.50
C LYS A 133 0.63 2.67 -1.53
N PRO A 134 0.85 3.98 -1.77
CA PRO A 134 0.41 5.02 -0.84
C PRO A 134 -1.10 5.05 -0.57
N GLY A 135 -1.92 4.56 -1.51
CA GLY A 135 -3.37 4.46 -1.32
C GLY A 135 -3.81 3.35 -0.35
N ASN A 136 -2.93 2.37 -0.08
CA ASN A 136 -3.17 1.26 0.84
C ASN A 136 -2.48 1.48 2.20
N VAL A 137 -2.07 2.70 2.50
CA VAL A 137 -1.46 3.09 3.78
C VAL A 137 -2.26 4.26 4.34
N MET A 138 -2.86 4.08 5.51
CA MET A 138 -3.53 5.15 6.27
C MET A 138 -2.56 5.73 7.29
N VAL A 139 -2.62 7.05 7.45
CA VAL A 139 -1.85 7.79 8.44
C VAL A 139 -2.84 8.61 9.27
N ALA A 140 -2.87 8.35 10.56
CA ALA A 140 -3.68 9.09 11.52
C ALA A 140 -3.02 10.42 11.91
N ASP A 141 -3.79 11.34 12.51
CA ASP A 141 -3.31 12.67 12.90
C ASP A 141 -2.19 12.60 13.95
N ASP A 142 -2.19 11.58 14.81
CA ASP A 142 -1.14 11.31 15.80
C ASP A 142 0.13 10.69 15.20
N GLY A 143 0.12 10.38 13.90
CA GLY A 143 1.23 9.78 13.19
C GLY A 143 1.20 8.27 13.11
N HIS A 144 0.22 7.63 13.69
CA HIS A 144 0.09 6.18 13.61
C HIS A 144 -0.23 5.73 12.19
N VAL A 145 0.48 4.70 11.72
CA VAL A 145 0.33 4.16 10.36
C VAL A 145 -0.37 2.81 10.41
N LYS A 146 -1.33 2.62 9.51
CA LYS A 146 -1.96 1.32 9.28
C LYS A 146 -1.91 0.94 7.81
N VAL A 147 -1.40 -0.26 7.53
CA VAL A 147 -1.39 -0.87 6.19
C VAL A 147 -2.71 -1.62 5.98
N LEU A 148 -3.36 -1.36 4.85
CA LEU A 148 -4.65 -1.89 4.45
C LEU A 148 -4.49 -3.02 3.43
N ASP A 149 -5.52 -3.86 3.28
CA ASP A 149 -5.73 -4.74 2.12
C ASP A 149 -4.61 -5.76 1.84
N PHE A 150 -4.01 -6.35 2.87
CA PHE A 150 -3.04 -7.45 2.70
C PHE A 150 -3.62 -8.57 1.82
N GLY A 151 -2.83 -9.02 0.84
CA GLY A 151 -3.08 -10.24 0.05
C GLY A 151 -4.34 -10.28 -0.81
N LEU A 152 -5.33 -9.42 -0.56
CA LEU A 152 -6.64 -9.45 -1.22
C LEU A 152 -6.56 -9.16 -2.72
N ALA A 153 -5.49 -8.51 -3.20
CA ALA A 153 -5.33 -8.14 -4.60
C ALA A 153 -5.26 -9.32 -5.59
N ARG A 154 -4.90 -10.52 -5.12
CA ARG A 154 -4.84 -11.73 -5.96
C ARG A 154 -6.22 -12.21 -6.38
N GLN A 155 -7.23 -11.98 -5.56
CA GLN A 155 -8.60 -12.49 -5.75
C GLN A 155 -9.39 -11.66 -6.78
N PHE A 156 -9.00 -10.39 -7.00
CA PHE A 156 -9.70 -9.49 -7.93
C PHE A 156 -9.33 -9.72 -9.41
N ARG A 157 -8.88 -10.93 -9.77
CA ARG A 157 -8.56 -11.29 -11.15
C ARG A 157 -9.67 -12.11 -11.74
N LEU A 158 -10.24 -11.63 -12.84
CA LEU A 158 -11.15 -12.41 -13.66
C LEU A 158 -10.39 -13.58 -14.30
N PRO A 159 -10.97 -14.78 -14.37
CA PRO A 159 -10.42 -15.88 -15.12
C PRO A 159 -10.16 -15.46 -16.57
N GLY A 160 -8.93 -15.71 -17.09
CA GLY A 160 -8.57 -15.33 -18.47
C GLY A 160 -7.87 -13.99 -18.65
N THR A 161 -7.67 -13.19 -17.59
CA THR A 161 -6.81 -12.00 -17.67
C THR A 161 -5.36 -12.37 -17.36
N ASN A 162 -4.47 -12.21 -18.36
CA ASN A 162 -3.03 -12.42 -18.19
C ASN A 162 -2.46 -11.55 -17.04
N GLU A 163 -1.50 -12.10 -16.30
CA GLU A 163 -0.93 -11.46 -15.09
C GLU A 163 -0.30 -10.09 -15.36
N THR A 164 0.15 -9.82 -16.57
CA THR A 164 0.81 -8.56 -16.95
C THR A 164 -0.14 -7.41 -17.18
N GLY A 165 -1.41 -7.66 -17.56
CA GLY A 165 -2.29 -6.56 -17.96
C GLY A 165 -1.73 -5.71 -19.13
N LEU A 166 -0.72 -6.23 -19.89
CA LEU A 166 0.05 -5.49 -20.89
C LEU A 166 -0.55 -5.59 -22.29
N GLU A 167 -1.35 -6.63 -22.57
CA GLU A 167 -2.03 -6.73 -23.86
C GLU A 167 -3.39 -6.04 -23.79
N GLY A 168 -3.45 -4.84 -24.34
CA GLY A 168 -4.70 -4.15 -24.71
C GLY A 168 -5.58 -3.68 -23.58
N SER A 169 -5.12 -3.63 -22.33
CA SER A 169 -6.03 -3.39 -21.22
C SER A 169 -6.16 -1.92 -20.85
N THR A 170 -7.10 -1.28 -21.50
CA THR A 170 -8.09 -0.48 -20.79
C THR A 170 -9.06 -1.42 -20.08
N ILE A 171 -8.64 -2.12 -19.01
CA ILE A 171 -9.62 -2.75 -18.11
C ILE A 171 -10.37 -1.58 -17.46
N PRO A 172 -11.69 -1.40 -17.72
CA PRO A 172 -12.46 -0.35 -17.08
C PRO A 172 -12.38 -0.53 -15.57
N GLY A 173 -11.84 0.48 -14.86
CA GLY A 173 -11.81 0.50 -13.39
C GLY A 173 -10.45 0.27 -12.73
N ARG A 174 -9.37 -0.05 -13.46
CA ARG A 174 -8.04 -0.12 -12.83
C ARG A 174 -7.30 1.21 -13.01
N PRO A 175 -6.99 1.94 -11.91
CA PRO A 175 -6.23 3.19 -12.04
C PRO A 175 -4.86 2.92 -12.68
N LEU A 176 -4.51 3.71 -13.69
CA LEU A 176 -3.21 3.70 -14.40
C LEU A 176 -1.98 3.72 -13.45
N GLY A 177 -2.17 4.16 -12.20
CA GLY A 177 -1.09 4.36 -11.23
C GLY A 177 -0.54 3.11 -10.53
N THR A 178 -1.19 1.93 -10.65
CA THR A 178 -0.75 0.74 -9.88
C THR A 178 0.56 0.14 -10.42
N ALA A 179 0.85 0.27 -11.72
CA ALA A 179 2.07 -0.26 -12.33
C ALA A 179 3.35 0.37 -11.75
N ASN A 180 3.27 1.61 -11.30
CA ASN A 180 4.43 2.36 -10.76
C ASN A 180 5.06 1.72 -9.51
N TYR A 181 4.27 0.95 -8.73
CA TYR A 181 4.73 0.32 -7.48
C TYR A 181 4.97 -1.18 -7.62
N MET A 182 4.79 -1.75 -8.82
CA MET A 182 4.99 -3.19 -9.04
C MET A 182 6.47 -3.54 -9.06
N ALA A 183 6.83 -4.63 -8.39
CA ALA A 183 8.16 -5.19 -8.48
C ALA A 183 8.40 -5.87 -9.85
N PRO A 184 9.66 -5.90 -10.35
CA PRO A 184 10.02 -6.54 -11.62
C PRO A 184 9.51 -7.97 -11.75
N GLU A 185 9.66 -8.79 -10.71
CA GLU A 185 9.20 -10.18 -10.69
C GLU A 185 7.69 -10.32 -10.85
N ARG A 186 6.91 -9.33 -10.39
CA ARG A 186 5.46 -9.31 -10.60
C ARG A 186 5.09 -9.03 -12.05
N ILE A 187 5.82 -8.13 -12.69
CA ILE A 187 5.66 -7.79 -14.12
C ILE A 187 6.02 -9.01 -14.97
N LEU A 188 7.10 -9.70 -14.61
CA LEU A 188 7.60 -10.89 -15.31
C LEU A 188 6.83 -12.17 -14.96
N GLN A 189 5.80 -12.10 -14.12
CA GLN A 189 5.00 -13.25 -13.66
C GLN A 189 5.83 -14.34 -12.95
N LEU A 190 6.94 -13.96 -12.35
CA LEU A 190 7.76 -14.85 -11.55
C LEU A 190 7.15 -15.07 -10.16
N PRO A 191 7.54 -16.12 -9.43
CA PRO A 191 7.11 -16.32 -8.06
C PRO A 191 7.39 -15.09 -7.18
N LEU A 192 6.35 -14.61 -6.50
CA LEU A 192 6.46 -13.48 -5.57
C LEU A 192 6.82 -13.96 -4.18
N ASP A 193 7.74 -13.25 -3.55
CA ASP A 193 8.12 -13.45 -2.16
C ASP A 193 8.11 -12.11 -1.37
N PRO A 194 8.41 -12.09 -0.07
CA PRO A 194 8.46 -10.88 0.76
C PRO A 194 9.23 -9.72 0.17
N ARG A 195 10.29 -9.95 -0.60
CA ARG A 195 11.14 -8.93 -1.20
C ARG A 195 10.44 -8.12 -2.30
N SER A 196 9.33 -8.63 -2.84
CA SER A 196 8.49 -7.87 -3.76
C SER A 196 7.79 -6.70 -3.06
N ASP A 197 7.34 -6.89 -1.81
CA ASP A 197 6.75 -5.81 -1.00
C ASP A 197 7.82 -4.78 -0.62
N LEU A 198 9.07 -5.22 -0.36
CA LEU A 198 10.18 -4.33 -0.04
C LEU A 198 10.54 -3.43 -1.24
N PHE A 199 10.48 -3.94 -2.48
CA PHE A 199 10.63 -3.10 -3.67
C PHE A 199 9.54 -2.04 -3.74
N SER A 200 8.27 -2.43 -3.55
CA SER A 200 7.13 -1.50 -3.56
C SER A 200 7.27 -0.42 -2.48
N LEU A 201 7.74 -0.79 -1.28
CA LEU A 201 8.09 0.16 -0.23
C LEU A 201 9.23 1.09 -0.67
N GLY A 202 10.26 0.59 -1.36
CA GLY A 202 11.33 1.40 -1.93
C GLY A 202 10.80 2.49 -2.87
N VAL A 203 9.83 2.17 -3.72
CA VAL A 203 9.15 3.15 -4.60
C VAL A 203 8.42 4.21 -3.77
N ILE A 204 7.70 3.81 -2.71
CA ILE A 204 7.01 4.75 -1.82
C ILE A 204 8.01 5.68 -1.14
N VAL A 205 9.11 5.16 -0.60
CA VAL A 205 10.11 5.97 0.10
C VAL A 205 10.80 6.95 -0.86
N TYR A 206 11.12 6.50 -2.08
CA TYR A 206 11.65 7.37 -3.12
C TYR A 206 10.69 8.52 -3.44
N GLU A 207 9.41 8.21 -3.64
CA GLU A 207 8.36 9.20 -3.93
C GLU A 207 8.15 10.16 -2.75
N MET A 208 8.12 9.68 -1.52
CA MET A 208 8.05 10.52 -0.32
C MET A 208 9.25 11.48 -0.20
N ALA A 209 10.43 11.03 -0.60
CA ALA A 209 11.66 11.80 -0.49
C ALA A 209 11.83 12.86 -1.57
N THR A 210 11.38 12.58 -2.80
CA THR A 210 11.65 13.38 -3.99
C THR A 210 10.42 14.06 -4.58
N GLY A 211 9.20 13.62 -4.20
CA GLY A 211 7.94 13.99 -4.85
C GLY A 211 7.79 13.41 -6.27
N ARG A 212 8.63 12.46 -6.67
CA ARG A 212 8.64 11.85 -8.01
C ARG A 212 8.66 10.33 -7.94
N LEU A 213 8.00 9.69 -8.88
CA LEU A 213 8.09 8.24 -9.05
C LEU A 213 9.42 7.86 -9.75
N PRO A 214 10.15 6.84 -9.26
CA PRO A 214 11.48 6.49 -9.80
C PRO A 214 11.45 5.97 -11.24
N PHE A 215 10.33 5.38 -11.65
CA PHE A 215 10.20 4.67 -12.93
C PHE A 215 9.07 5.18 -13.83
N ALA A 216 8.51 6.37 -13.53
CA ALA A 216 7.43 6.92 -14.35
C ALA A 216 7.85 7.04 -15.83
N GLY A 217 7.01 6.57 -16.72
CA GLY A 217 7.14 6.67 -18.17
C GLY A 217 6.00 7.47 -18.78
N ALA A 218 6.16 7.86 -20.04
CA ALA A 218 5.13 8.60 -20.81
C ALA A 218 3.85 7.77 -21.07
N SER A 219 3.92 6.45 -20.89
CA SER A 219 2.81 5.52 -21.04
C SER A 219 2.93 4.37 -20.01
N PRO A 220 1.86 3.59 -19.77
CA PRO A 220 1.93 2.40 -18.92
C PRO A 220 3.00 1.40 -19.37
N SER A 221 3.14 1.17 -20.67
CA SER A 221 4.18 0.30 -21.23
C SER A 221 5.59 0.87 -21.01
N ALA A 222 5.79 2.18 -21.18
CA ALA A 222 7.06 2.83 -20.88
C ALA A 222 7.41 2.73 -19.38
N THR A 223 6.41 2.86 -18.49
CA THR A 223 6.60 2.65 -17.04
C THR A 223 7.06 1.22 -16.74
N VAL A 224 6.43 0.23 -17.36
CA VAL A 224 6.81 -1.18 -17.23
C VAL A 224 8.25 -1.42 -17.67
N THR A 225 8.63 -0.92 -18.85
CA THR A 225 10.02 -1.00 -19.34
C THR A 225 10.99 -0.34 -18.35
N ASN A 226 10.65 0.85 -17.84
CA ASN A 226 11.48 1.53 -16.84
C ASN A 226 11.63 0.73 -15.54
N VAL A 227 10.57 0.08 -15.04
CA VAL A 227 10.65 -0.77 -13.85
C VAL A 227 11.59 -1.95 -14.08
N LEU A 228 11.61 -2.52 -15.29
CA LEU A 228 12.46 -3.67 -15.60
C LEU A 228 13.93 -3.28 -15.80
N ASP A 229 14.21 -2.20 -16.54
CA ASP A 229 15.53 -1.95 -17.12
C ASP A 229 16.20 -0.66 -16.63
N ARG A 230 15.41 0.38 -16.26
CA ARG A 230 15.98 1.69 -15.93
C ARG A 230 16.42 1.75 -14.46
N GLU A 231 17.65 2.22 -14.21
CA GLU A 231 18.05 2.65 -12.87
C GLU A 231 17.39 3.98 -12.50
N PRO A 232 16.91 4.16 -11.26
CA PRO A 232 16.33 5.43 -10.84
C PRO A 232 17.39 6.52 -10.73
N ASP A 233 16.96 7.77 -10.92
CA ASP A 233 17.86 8.92 -10.69
C ASP A 233 18.27 8.94 -9.20
N ALA A 234 19.52 9.36 -8.90
CA ALA A 234 20.01 9.42 -7.53
C ALA A 234 19.09 10.33 -6.68
N LEU A 235 18.69 9.83 -5.52
CA LEU A 235 17.76 10.53 -4.63
C LEU A 235 18.34 11.87 -4.18
N THR A 236 19.63 11.94 -3.85
CA THR A 236 20.33 13.15 -3.43
C THR A 236 20.46 14.19 -4.55
N THR A 237 20.40 13.78 -5.81
CA THR A 237 20.33 14.73 -6.95
C THR A 237 18.99 15.47 -6.99
N LEU A 238 17.88 14.78 -6.71
CA LEU A 238 16.53 15.35 -6.74
C LEU A 238 16.14 16.02 -5.41
N ALA A 239 16.68 15.54 -4.31
CA ALA A 239 16.43 16.01 -2.96
C ALA A 239 17.75 16.12 -2.18
N PRO A 240 18.59 17.17 -2.42
CA PRO A 240 19.92 17.31 -1.83
C PRO A 240 19.93 17.46 -0.31
N ASP A 241 18.79 17.77 0.29
CA ASP A 241 18.57 17.84 1.74
C ASP A 241 18.39 16.47 2.41
N ARG A 242 18.32 15.39 1.63
CA ARG A 242 18.21 14.03 2.15
C ARG A 242 19.60 13.42 2.39
N PRO A 243 19.80 12.67 3.48
CA PRO A 243 21.11 12.07 3.77
C PRO A 243 21.43 10.95 2.77
N ALA A 244 22.71 10.80 2.41
CA ALA A 244 23.19 9.72 1.55
C ALA A 244 22.84 8.31 2.10
N ALA A 245 22.73 8.18 3.43
CA ALA A 245 22.29 6.93 4.05
C ALA A 245 20.87 6.53 3.65
N LEU A 246 19.94 7.50 3.47
CA LEU A 246 18.61 7.22 2.95
C LEU A 246 18.65 6.78 1.49
N GLU A 247 19.46 7.48 0.65
CA GLU A 247 19.65 7.09 -0.74
C GLU A 247 20.14 5.65 -0.85
N HIS A 248 21.18 5.28 -0.08
CA HIS A 248 21.70 3.92 -0.09
C HIS A 248 20.62 2.87 0.24
N VAL A 249 19.79 3.12 1.25
CA VAL A 249 18.69 2.23 1.61
C VAL A 249 17.67 2.12 0.46
N VAL A 250 17.27 3.25 -0.11
CA VAL A 250 16.26 3.29 -1.18
C VAL A 250 16.76 2.63 -2.46
N MET A 251 18.02 2.92 -2.89
CA MET A 251 18.58 2.31 -4.09
C MET A 251 18.69 0.79 -3.96
N ARG A 252 19.04 0.29 -2.76
CA ARG A 252 19.04 -1.15 -2.49
C ARG A 252 17.67 -1.78 -2.52
N LEU A 253 16.62 -1.10 -2.02
CA LEU A 253 15.23 -1.56 -2.14
C LEU A 253 14.78 -1.65 -3.60
N LEU A 254 15.23 -0.71 -4.45
CA LEU A 254 14.87 -0.60 -5.86
C LEU A 254 15.73 -1.47 -6.80
N ALA A 255 16.64 -2.28 -6.27
CA ALA A 255 17.43 -3.22 -7.06
C ALA A 255 16.52 -4.15 -7.86
N LYS A 256 16.86 -4.39 -9.14
CA LYS A 256 16.01 -5.17 -10.06
C LYS A 256 15.89 -6.63 -9.64
N ARG A 257 17.01 -7.24 -9.25
CA ARG A 257 17.03 -8.62 -8.76
C ARG A 257 16.67 -8.65 -7.28
N ALA A 258 15.71 -9.48 -6.90
CA ALA A 258 15.32 -9.64 -5.50
C ALA A 258 16.47 -10.07 -4.57
N ALA A 259 17.46 -10.79 -5.11
CA ALA A 259 18.66 -11.21 -4.37
C ALA A 259 19.54 -10.04 -3.90
N ASP A 260 19.50 -8.90 -4.62
CA ASP A 260 20.34 -7.74 -4.32
C ASP A 260 19.66 -6.77 -3.33
N ARG A 261 18.37 -7.00 -3.01
CA ARG A 261 17.59 -6.21 -2.04
C ARG A 261 17.89 -6.63 -0.60
N TYR A 262 17.26 -5.96 0.36
CA TYR A 262 17.15 -6.49 1.73
C TYR A 262 16.41 -7.82 1.70
N GLN A 263 16.95 -8.83 2.40
CA GLN A 263 16.39 -10.18 2.34
C GLN A 263 15.19 -10.37 3.28
N SER A 264 14.98 -9.44 4.21
CA SER A 264 13.81 -9.43 5.09
C SER A 264 13.49 -8.00 5.55
N ALA A 265 12.30 -7.81 6.11
CA ALA A 265 11.87 -6.55 6.71
C ALA A 265 12.71 -6.19 7.94
N GLU A 266 13.20 -7.18 8.68
CA GLU A 266 14.10 -7.00 9.84
C GLU A 266 15.43 -6.39 9.42
N HIS A 267 16.05 -6.89 8.37
CA HIS A 267 17.29 -6.32 7.82
C HIS A 267 17.09 -4.88 7.32
N LEU A 268 15.91 -4.58 6.76
CA LEU A 268 15.55 -3.21 6.39
C LEU A 268 15.37 -2.34 7.63
N ALA A 269 14.70 -2.82 8.66
CA ALA A 269 14.48 -2.08 9.91
C ALA A 269 15.79 -1.70 10.60
N GLU A 270 16.78 -2.62 10.62
CA GLU A 270 18.13 -2.32 11.11
C GLU A 270 18.82 -1.22 10.31
N ALA A 271 18.72 -1.25 8.97
CA ALA A 271 19.31 -0.23 8.11
C ALA A 271 18.65 1.15 8.33
N LEU A 272 17.31 1.19 8.44
CA LEU A 272 16.56 2.41 8.75
C LEU A 272 16.89 2.97 10.15
N GLY A 273 17.19 2.09 11.12
CA GLY A 273 17.60 2.48 12.47
C GLY A 273 18.91 3.26 12.53
N ARG A 274 19.80 3.05 11.55
CA ARG A 274 21.12 3.71 11.45
C ARG A 274 21.07 5.10 10.79
N ILE A 275 19.90 5.48 10.22
CA ILE A 275 19.76 6.80 9.59
C ILE A 275 19.51 7.84 10.68
N GLU A 276 20.45 8.73 10.86
CA GLU A 276 20.35 9.85 11.79
C GLU A 276 19.43 10.95 11.23
N VAL A 277 18.54 11.45 12.08
CA VAL A 277 17.71 12.62 11.78
C VAL A 277 18.41 13.83 12.39
N PRO A 278 18.98 14.72 11.58
CA PRO A 278 19.60 15.94 12.14
C PRO A 278 18.51 16.75 12.87
N PRO A 279 18.84 17.39 13.99
CA PRO A 279 17.90 18.23 14.70
C PRO A 279 17.37 19.31 13.75
N SER A 280 16.02 19.43 13.64
CA SER A 280 15.41 20.41 12.74
C SER A 280 15.75 21.82 13.25
N THR A 281 16.62 22.54 12.56
CA THR A 281 16.88 23.94 12.85
C THR A 281 15.74 24.80 12.27
N LEU A 282 15.38 25.90 12.96
CA LEU A 282 14.40 26.90 12.47
C LEU A 282 14.73 27.36 11.04
N ALA A 283 16.00 27.46 10.68
CA ALA A 283 16.48 27.82 9.35
C ALA A 283 16.03 26.79 8.28
N THR A 284 16.08 25.51 8.57
CA THR A 284 15.65 24.44 7.65
C THR A 284 14.12 24.48 7.40
N ARG A 285 13.34 24.83 8.43
CA ARG A 285 11.88 25.02 8.31
C ARG A 285 11.51 26.23 7.46
N LEU A 286 12.26 27.34 7.56
CA LEU A 286 12.04 28.54 6.75
C LEU A 286 12.37 28.33 5.27
N LEU A 287 13.49 27.68 4.96
CA LEU A 287 13.91 27.40 3.59
C LEU A 287 12.93 26.47 2.84
N ARG A 288 12.27 25.55 3.53
CA ARG A 288 11.23 24.69 2.93
C ARG A 288 9.95 25.45 2.59
N ARG A 289 9.56 26.44 3.40
CA ARG A 289 8.38 27.29 3.13
C ARG A 289 8.57 28.22 1.92
N LEU A 290 9.80 28.45 1.49
CA LEU A 290 10.15 29.30 0.35
C LEU A 290 10.31 28.52 -0.97
N ARG A 291 10.17 27.20 -0.95
CA ARG A 291 10.11 26.42 -2.21
C ARG A 291 8.79 26.69 -2.92
N PRO A 292 8.80 27.04 -4.22
CA PRO A 292 7.56 27.19 -4.98
C PRO A 292 6.82 25.85 -5.03
N ALA A 293 5.49 25.89 -4.88
CA ALA A 293 4.62 24.76 -5.08
C ALA A 293 4.86 24.17 -6.49
N ARG A 294 5.02 22.88 -6.56
CA ARG A 294 5.24 22.15 -7.82
C ARG A 294 3.93 21.83 -8.50
#